data_af3391274553ae827144f5668c703b35
#
_entry.id   af3391274553ae827144f5668c703b35
#
_cell.length_a   1.000
_cell.length_b   1.000
_cell.length_c   1.000
_cell.angle_alpha   90.00
_cell.angle_beta   90.00
_cell.angle_gamma   90.00
#
_symmetry.space_group_name_H-M   'P 1'
#
loop_
_entity.id
_entity.type
_entity.pdbx_description
1 polymer ?
#
loop_
_entity_poly.entity_id
_entity_poly.type
_entity_poly.pdbx_seq_one_letter_code
_entity_poly.pdbx_strand_id
1 'polypeptide(L)'
;FTDNPNFESDFWEIRLMEDSTLDNHRKAKQYKVFHNKYLPDYKYSLWIDGSFKIVGSIREYINNLINSNMLVVVHPERDCIYEEANESIIVPRYSNCTINNQTENYASMGMPAHYGLPALGSIFREHNDPIIVDLMNQWWEEIIKYTNQDQLSFTYLMWKNNFHPSVSK
;
A
#
# COMPACT_ATOMS: atom_id res chain seq x y z
N PHE A 1 -5.02 13.64 4.66
CA PHE A 1 -6.45 13.32 4.73
C PHE A 1 -6.81 12.86 6.13
N THR A 2 -7.96 13.28 6.65
CA THR A 2 -8.44 12.94 8.00
C THR A 2 -9.97 12.81 7.98
N ASP A 3 -10.50 11.98 8.86
CA ASP A 3 -11.94 11.89 9.17
C ASP A 3 -12.37 12.79 10.34
N ASN A 4 -11.42 13.43 11.00
CA ASN A 4 -11.68 14.38 12.09
C ASN A 4 -11.83 15.80 11.55
N PRO A 5 -13.06 16.40 11.54
CA PRO A 5 -13.27 17.75 11.02
C PRO A 5 -12.63 18.85 11.87
N ASN A 6 -12.25 18.53 13.12
CA ASN A 6 -11.63 19.48 14.05
C ASN A 6 -10.11 19.31 14.13
N PHE A 7 -9.51 18.49 13.24
CA PHE A 7 -8.06 18.31 13.22
C PHE A 7 -7.40 19.53 12.57
N GLU A 8 -6.48 20.15 13.28
CA GLU A 8 -5.70 21.31 12.81
C GLU A 8 -4.22 20.95 12.77
N SER A 9 -3.46 21.62 11.89
CA SER A 9 -2.02 21.45 11.77
C SER A 9 -1.36 22.71 11.22
N ASP A 10 -0.27 23.13 11.84
CA ASP A 10 0.58 24.22 11.35
C ASP A 10 1.49 23.80 10.19
N PHE A 11 1.59 22.50 9.90
CA PHE A 11 2.53 21.93 8.93
C PHE A 11 1.87 21.27 7.71
N TRP A 12 0.63 20.80 7.88
CA TRP A 12 -0.07 20.00 6.86
C TRP A 12 -1.31 20.72 6.37
N GLU A 13 -1.51 20.75 5.06
CA GLU A 13 -2.83 21.06 4.50
C GLU A 13 -3.79 19.93 4.87
N ILE A 14 -4.85 20.29 5.59
CA ILE A 14 -5.85 19.33 6.05
C ILE A 14 -6.94 19.18 5.01
N ARG A 15 -7.17 17.93 4.59
CA ARG A 15 -8.26 17.56 3.68
C ARG A 15 -9.15 16.53 4.37
N LEU A 16 -10.43 16.83 4.49
CA LEU A 16 -11.41 15.91 5.03
C LEU A 16 -11.65 14.75 4.04
N MET A 17 -11.76 13.56 4.60
CA MET A 17 -12.14 12.38 3.83
C MET A 17 -13.63 12.44 3.49
N GLU A 18 -13.99 12.05 2.28
CA GLU A 18 -15.38 11.95 1.84
C GLU A 18 -16.13 10.87 2.66
N ASP A 19 -17.44 11.05 2.81
CA ASP A 19 -18.29 10.03 3.41
C ASP A 19 -18.30 8.76 2.55
N SER A 20 -18.29 7.62 3.22
CA SER A 20 -18.20 6.33 2.55
C SER A 20 -18.92 5.26 3.37
N THR A 21 -19.47 4.26 2.67
CA THR A 21 -20.03 3.04 3.28
C THR A 21 -18.97 1.98 3.61
N LEU A 22 -17.70 2.24 3.25
CA LEU A 22 -16.59 1.37 3.57
C LEU A 22 -16.27 1.39 5.08
N ASP A 23 -15.76 0.28 5.59
CA ASP A 23 -15.14 0.29 6.92
C ASP A 23 -13.93 1.23 6.97
N ASN A 24 -13.55 1.68 8.18
CA ASN A 24 -12.51 2.68 8.37
C ASN A 24 -11.15 2.26 7.78
N HIS A 25 -10.82 0.96 7.80
CA HIS A 25 -9.57 0.45 7.23
C HIS A 25 -9.58 0.55 5.71
N ARG A 26 -10.65 0.09 5.07
CA ARG A 26 -10.78 0.21 3.61
C ARG A 26 -10.91 1.65 3.16
N LYS A 27 -11.60 2.50 3.93
CA LYS A 27 -11.67 3.94 3.67
C LYS A 27 -10.27 4.57 3.64
N ALA A 28 -9.42 4.29 4.63
CA ALA A 28 -8.03 4.76 4.62
C ALA A 28 -7.22 4.22 3.42
N LYS A 29 -7.39 2.92 3.10
CA LYS A 29 -6.72 2.31 1.93
C LYS A 29 -7.18 2.93 0.61
N GLN A 30 -8.41 3.39 0.50
CA GLN A 30 -8.90 4.08 -0.69
C GLN A 30 -8.06 5.33 -1.01
N TYR A 31 -7.70 6.13 -0.01
CA TYR A 31 -6.83 7.30 -0.18
C TYR A 31 -5.38 6.91 -0.48
N LYS A 32 -4.91 5.80 0.09
CA LYS A 32 -3.60 5.24 -0.21
C LYS A 32 -3.49 4.76 -1.66
N VAL A 33 -4.53 4.13 -2.18
CA VAL A 33 -4.55 3.51 -3.51
C VAL A 33 -4.85 4.54 -4.60
N PHE A 34 -5.93 5.31 -4.47
CA PHE A 34 -6.40 6.25 -5.51
C PHE A 34 -5.79 7.65 -5.39
N HIS A 35 -4.47 7.72 -5.14
CA HIS A 35 -3.74 8.97 -5.05
C HIS A 35 -3.94 9.90 -6.26
N ASN A 36 -3.99 9.35 -7.47
CA ASN A 36 -4.25 10.08 -8.72
C ASN A 36 -5.63 10.73 -8.77
N LYS A 37 -6.63 10.12 -8.14
CA LYS A 37 -7.99 10.67 -8.03
C LYS A 37 -8.05 11.85 -7.06
N TYR A 38 -7.38 11.72 -5.92
CA TYR A 38 -7.46 12.73 -4.84
C TYR A 38 -6.43 13.85 -4.96
N LEU A 39 -5.37 13.64 -5.76
CA LEU A 39 -4.27 14.57 -5.97
C LEU A 39 -3.88 14.65 -7.45
N PRO A 40 -4.82 14.90 -8.40
CA PRO A 40 -4.60 14.70 -9.84
C PRO A 40 -3.49 15.59 -10.44
N ASP A 41 -3.26 16.77 -9.85
CA ASP A 41 -2.36 17.80 -10.40
C ASP A 41 -0.89 17.58 -10.00
N TYR A 42 -0.59 16.52 -9.23
CA TYR A 42 0.76 16.24 -8.78
C TYR A 42 1.45 15.21 -9.68
N LYS A 43 2.74 15.41 -9.93
CA LYS A 43 3.55 14.44 -10.68
C LYS A 43 3.94 13.24 -9.81
N TYR A 44 4.21 13.48 -8.53
CA TYR A 44 4.64 12.46 -7.57
C TYR A 44 3.81 12.49 -6.32
N SER A 45 3.65 11.35 -5.67
CA SER A 45 3.07 11.23 -4.34
C SER A 45 3.92 10.33 -3.45
N LEU A 46 3.99 10.69 -2.18
CA LEU A 46 4.53 9.86 -1.11
C LEU A 46 3.42 9.57 -0.12
N TRP A 47 2.99 8.31 -0.04
CA TRP A 47 2.17 7.83 1.07
C TRP A 47 3.06 7.51 2.26
N ILE A 48 2.64 7.92 3.44
CA ILE A 48 3.20 7.46 4.71
C ILE A 48 2.06 7.11 5.67
N ASP A 49 2.16 6.00 6.37
CA ASP A 49 1.21 5.64 7.41
C ASP A 49 1.32 6.61 8.59
N GLY A 50 0.21 6.85 9.30
CA GLY A 50 0.15 7.83 10.39
C GLY A 50 1.07 7.55 11.60
N SER A 51 1.67 6.37 11.66
CA SER A 51 2.69 6.00 12.67
C SER A 51 4.10 6.48 12.32
N PHE A 52 4.33 7.00 11.11
CA PHE A 52 5.65 7.46 10.66
C PHE A 52 5.92 8.90 11.10
N LYS A 53 7.17 9.16 11.45
CA LYS A 53 7.69 10.51 11.67
C LYS A 53 8.77 10.82 10.63
N ILE A 54 8.61 11.93 9.91
CA ILE A 54 9.62 12.42 8.98
C ILE A 54 10.74 13.07 9.80
N VAL A 55 11.96 12.54 9.67
CA VAL A 55 13.14 12.99 10.41
C VAL A 55 14.28 13.51 9.52
N GLY A 56 14.10 13.47 8.19
CA GLY A 56 15.11 13.84 7.23
C GLY A 56 14.54 14.38 5.92
N SER A 57 15.41 14.59 4.93
CA SER A 57 15.04 15.10 3.62
C SER A 57 14.38 14.01 2.77
N ILE A 58 13.08 14.16 2.53
CA ILE A 58 12.32 13.28 1.62
C ILE A 58 12.92 13.33 0.20
N ARG A 59 13.36 14.51 -0.25
CA ARG A 59 13.94 14.68 -1.59
C ARG A 59 15.23 13.85 -1.76
N GLU A 60 16.12 13.89 -0.78
CA GLU A 60 17.36 13.10 -0.82
C GLU A 60 17.08 11.61 -0.78
N TYR A 61 16.15 11.18 0.07
CA TYR A 61 15.70 9.80 0.15
C TYR A 61 15.21 9.29 -1.22
N ILE A 62 14.33 10.03 -1.88
CA ILE A 62 13.77 9.65 -3.17
C ILE A 62 14.83 9.66 -4.26
N ASN A 63 15.59 10.74 -4.39
CA ASN A 63 16.60 10.89 -5.46
C ASN A 63 17.69 9.83 -5.41
N ASN A 64 18.04 9.35 -4.21
CA ASN A 64 19.09 8.36 -4.04
C ASN A 64 18.62 6.92 -4.26
N LEU A 65 17.31 6.67 -4.21
CA LEU A 65 16.80 5.30 -4.16
C LEU A 65 15.92 4.92 -5.35
N ILE A 66 15.34 5.89 -6.05
CA ILE A 66 14.39 5.56 -7.12
C ILE A 66 15.11 5.18 -8.42
N ASN A 67 14.83 3.96 -8.90
CA ASN A 67 15.25 3.45 -10.21
C ASN A 67 14.05 3.01 -11.06
N SER A 68 12.83 3.25 -10.59
CA SER A 68 11.58 2.92 -11.27
C SER A 68 10.51 3.96 -10.92
N ASN A 69 9.31 3.81 -11.45
CA ASN A 69 8.19 4.71 -11.20
C ASN A 69 7.59 4.55 -9.79
N MET A 70 8.12 3.62 -8.98
CA MET A 70 7.69 3.38 -7.61
C MET A 70 8.86 2.99 -6.71
N LEU A 71 8.82 3.46 -5.47
CA LEU A 71 9.73 3.07 -4.40
C LEU A 71 8.92 2.61 -3.19
N VAL A 72 9.27 1.45 -2.66
CA VAL A 72 8.70 0.86 -1.44
C VAL A 72 9.82 0.49 -0.46
N VAL A 73 9.47 0.15 0.77
CA VAL A 73 10.42 -0.32 1.78
C VAL A 73 10.38 -1.84 1.85
N VAL A 74 11.52 -2.51 2.00
CA VAL A 74 11.56 -3.95 2.24
C VAL A 74 10.92 -4.27 3.61
N HIS A 75 10.22 -5.40 3.71
CA HIS A 75 9.75 -5.86 5.02
C HIS A 75 10.96 -6.25 5.89
N PRO A 76 11.03 -5.78 7.15
CA PRO A 76 12.25 -5.96 7.96
C PRO A 76 12.53 -7.41 8.39
N GLU A 77 11.50 -8.27 8.41
CA GLU A 77 11.58 -9.60 9.01
C GLU A 77 11.21 -10.73 8.05
N ARG A 78 10.40 -10.46 7.02
CA ARG A 78 9.82 -11.48 6.13
C ARG A 78 9.96 -11.11 4.65
N ASP A 79 10.00 -12.12 3.81
CA ASP A 79 10.03 -12.01 2.34
C ASP A 79 8.95 -12.86 1.65
N CYS A 80 8.03 -13.43 2.43
CA CYS A 80 7.02 -14.36 1.97
C CYS A 80 5.62 -13.95 2.41
N ILE A 81 4.66 -13.86 1.45
CA ILE A 81 3.26 -13.52 1.77
C ILE A 81 2.57 -14.60 2.61
N TYR A 82 2.97 -15.86 2.48
CA TYR A 82 2.36 -16.96 3.24
C TYR A 82 2.77 -16.89 4.72
N GLU A 83 3.99 -16.47 5.01
CA GLU A 83 4.45 -16.21 6.39
C GLU A 83 3.75 -14.97 6.95
N GLU A 84 3.66 -13.88 6.18
CA GLU A 84 2.93 -12.67 6.58
C GLU A 84 1.45 -12.95 6.83
N ALA A 85 0.83 -13.82 6.04
CA ALA A 85 -0.54 -14.25 6.25
C ALA A 85 -0.73 -14.96 7.59
N ASN A 86 0.16 -15.90 7.93
CA ASN A 86 0.12 -16.63 9.20
C ASN A 86 0.23 -15.68 10.41
N GLU A 87 1.10 -14.69 10.34
CA GLU A 87 1.23 -13.67 11.38
C GLU A 87 0.00 -12.74 11.42
N SER A 88 -0.57 -12.44 10.28
CA SER A 88 -1.73 -11.55 10.20
C SER A 88 -3.02 -12.18 10.75
N ILE A 89 -3.22 -13.49 10.63
CA ILE A 89 -4.42 -14.19 11.10
C ILE A 89 -4.62 -14.02 12.61
N ILE A 90 -3.55 -13.96 13.39
CA ILE A 90 -3.63 -13.79 14.84
C ILE A 90 -3.85 -12.34 15.29
N VAL A 91 -3.78 -11.39 14.37
CA VAL A 91 -3.98 -9.97 14.68
C VAL A 91 -5.47 -9.64 14.73
N PRO A 92 -6.01 -9.10 15.83
CA PRO A 92 -7.45 -8.88 16.00
C PRO A 92 -8.11 -8.08 14.88
N ARG A 93 -7.44 -7.09 14.30
CA ARG A 93 -7.96 -6.26 13.19
C ARG A 93 -8.23 -7.05 11.90
N TYR A 94 -7.69 -8.27 11.77
CA TYR A 94 -7.88 -9.15 10.61
C TYR A 94 -8.68 -10.41 10.94
N SER A 95 -9.25 -10.52 12.15
CA SER A 95 -9.95 -11.72 12.62
C SER A 95 -11.12 -12.19 11.75
N ASN A 96 -11.74 -11.26 11.02
CA ASN A 96 -12.89 -11.56 10.13
C ASN A 96 -12.47 -11.53 8.64
N CYS A 97 -11.18 -11.53 8.34
CA CYS A 97 -10.69 -11.44 6.97
C CYS A 97 -10.53 -12.83 6.34
N THR A 98 -10.64 -12.86 5.02
CA THR A 98 -10.53 -14.07 4.21
C THR A 98 -9.06 -14.34 3.82
N ILE A 99 -8.12 -14.18 4.76
CA ILE A 99 -6.67 -14.30 4.51
C ILE A 99 -6.32 -15.68 3.95
N ASN A 100 -6.83 -16.76 4.56
CA ASN A 100 -6.54 -18.12 4.08
C ASN A 100 -7.04 -18.32 2.65
N ASN A 101 -8.30 -17.95 2.36
CA ASN A 101 -8.86 -18.06 1.02
C ASN A 101 -8.06 -17.24 -0.01
N GLN A 102 -7.56 -16.08 0.38
CA GLN A 102 -6.73 -15.23 -0.46
C GLN A 102 -5.40 -15.90 -0.80
N THR A 103 -4.68 -16.39 0.20
CA THR A 103 -3.36 -17.02 0.00
C THR A 103 -3.47 -18.37 -0.70
N GLU A 104 -4.48 -19.18 -0.41
CA GLU A 104 -4.78 -20.42 -1.12
C GLU A 104 -5.05 -20.15 -2.61
N ASN A 105 -5.82 -19.11 -2.91
CA ASN A 105 -6.07 -18.72 -4.31
C ASN A 105 -4.77 -18.29 -5.00
N TYR A 106 -3.93 -17.48 -4.36
CA TYR A 106 -2.65 -17.06 -4.95
C TYR A 106 -1.70 -18.24 -5.18
N ALA A 107 -1.64 -19.17 -4.23
CA ALA A 107 -0.88 -20.40 -4.38
C ALA A 107 -1.38 -21.27 -5.56
N SER A 108 -2.71 -21.40 -5.70
CA SER A 108 -3.32 -22.16 -6.80
C SER A 108 -3.03 -21.55 -8.18
N MET A 109 -2.80 -20.23 -8.24
CA MET A 109 -2.39 -19.52 -9.46
C MET A 109 -0.88 -19.62 -9.74
N GLY A 110 -0.11 -20.27 -8.86
CA GLY A 110 1.31 -20.52 -9.03
C GLY A 110 2.23 -19.46 -8.43
N MET A 111 1.73 -18.55 -7.57
CA MET A 111 2.59 -17.57 -6.90
C MET A 111 3.60 -18.29 -5.99
N PRO A 112 4.92 -18.09 -6.20
CA PRO A 112 5.94 -18.76 -5.40
C PRO A 112 6.02 -18.19 -3.98
N ALA A 113 6.49 -19.01 -3.05
CA ALA A 113 6.95 -18.53 -1.76
C ALA A 113 8.24 -17.69 -1.94
N HIS A 114 8.51 -16.80 -0.97
CA HIS A 114 9.74 -15.98 -0.94
C HIS A 114 9.97 -15.13 -2.21
N TYR A 115 8.89 -14.60 -2.78
CA TYR A 115 8.97 -13.66 -3.92
C TYR A 115 9.49 -12.28 -3.51
N GLY A 116 9.60 -12.04 -2.22
CA GLY A 116 9.83 -10.74 -1.61
C GLY A 116 8.55 -10.21 -0.95
N LEU A 117 8.70 -9.28 -0.02
CA LEU A 117 7.58 -8.65 0.69
C LEU A 117 7.91 -7.18 0.97
N PRO A 118 7.19 -6.22 0.39
CA PRO A 118 7.34 -4.82 0.74
C PRO A 118 6.56 -4.47 2.01
N ALA A 119 7.15 -3.61 2.85
CA ALA A 119 6.43 -2.90 3.90
C ALA A 119 5.78 -1.66 3.31
N LEU A 120 4.46 -1.65 3.22
CA LEU A 120 3.72 -0.63 2.49
C LEU A 120 3.33 0.60 3.34
N GLY A 121 3.99 0.78 4.49
CA GLY A 121 3.84 1.99 5.32
C GLY A 121 4.41 3.25 4.68
N SER A 122 5.32 3.11 3.69
CA SER A 122 5.84 4.20 2.86
C SER A 122 5.84 3.76 1.40
N ILE A 123 5.20 4.56 0.52
CA ILE A 123 5.13 4.31 -0.92
C ILE A 123 5.31 5.62 -1.66
N PHE A 124 6.40 5.75 -2.40
CA PHE A 124 6.59 6.83 -3.36
C PHE A 124 6.20 6.37 -4.76
N ARG A 125 5.52 7.22 -5.54
CA ARG A 125 5.02 6.87 -6.87
C ARG A 125 5.10 8.05 -7.84
N GLU A 126 5.38 7.74 -9.10
CA GLU A 126 5.07 8.64 -10.20
C GLU A 126 3.55 8.65 -10.40
N HIS A 127 2.93 9.76 -10.02
CA HIS A 127 1.53 9.88 -9.62
C HIS A 127 0.52 9.44 -10.69
N ASN A 128 0.75 9.83 -11.94
CA ASN A 128 -0.15 9.59 -13.05
C ASN A 128 0.43 8.64 -14.12
N ASP A 129 1.50 7.89 -13.78
CA ASP A 129 2.02 6.87 -14.67
C ASP A 129 0.95 5.80 -14.94
N PRO A 130 0.62 5.48 -16.21
CA PRO A 130 -0.45 4.55 -16.54
C PRO A 130 -0.27 3.14 -15.93
N ILE A 131 0.98 2.66 -15.82
CA ILE A 131 1.29 1.36 -15.23
C ILE A 131 0.99 1.40 -13.73
N ILE A 132 1.36 2.49 -13.04
CA ILE A 132 1.08 2.68 -11.63
C ILE A 132 -0.42 2.81 -11.39
N VAL A 133 -1.13 3.59 -12.21
CA VAL A 133 -2.59 3.74 -12.08
C VAL A 133 -3.30 2.41 -12.26
N ASP A 134 -2.93 1.62 -13.27
CA ASP A 134 -3.52 0.30 -13.50
C ASP A 134 -3.22 -0.67 -12.35
N LEU A 135 -1.97 -0.72 -11.87
CA LEU A 135 -1.58 -1.53 -10.72
C LEU A 135 -2.39 -1.16 -9.47
N MET A 136 -2.61 0.13 -9.23
CA MET A 136 -3.41 0.61 -8.09
C MET A 136 -4.89 0.22 -8.22
N ASN A 137 -5.47 0.26 -9.41
CA ASN A 137 -6.83 -0.21 -9.65
C ASN A 137 -6.96 -1.71 -9.35
N GLN A 138 -6.05 -2.54 -9.86
CA GLN A 138 -6.01 -3.96 -9.55
C GLN A 138 -5.82 -4.22 -8.04
N TRP A 139 -4.99 -3.40 -7.37
CA TRP A 139 -4.78 -3.53 -5.94
C TRP A 139 -6.03 -3.23 -5.13
N TRP A 140 -6.80 -2.24 -5.54
CA TRP A 140 -8.08 -1.94 -4.92
C TRP A 140 -9.08 -3.08 -5.07
N GLU A 141 -9.18 -3.69 -6.26
CA GLU A 141 -10.03 -4.86 -6.49
C GLU A 141 -9.70 -6.01 -5.54
N GLU A 142 -8.41 -6.30 -5.34
CA GLU A 142 -7.97 -7.34 -4.41
C GLU A 142 -8.28 -6.99 -2.93
N ILE A 143 -8.11 -5.73 -2.52
CA ILE A 143 -8.45 -5.27 -1.17
C ILE A 143 -9.96 -5.40 -0.89
N ILE A 144 -10.79 -5.09 -1.87
CA ILE A 144 -12.25 -5.22 -1.73
C ILE A 144 -12.68 -6.69 -1.74
N LYS A 145 -12.06 -7.49 -2.58
CA LYS A 145 -12.39 -8.91 -2.74
C LYS A 145 -12.01 -9.76 -1.53
N TYR A 146 -10.88 -9.49 -0.90
CA TYR A 146 -10.33 -10.31 0.16
C TYR A 146 -10.16 -9.57 1.48
N THR A 147 -8.99 -9.02 1.73
CA THR A 147 -8.63 -8.43 3.02
C THR A 147 -7.99 -7.06 2.86
N ASN A 148 -8.15 -6.22 3.90
CA ASN A 148 -7.44 -4.96 4.05
C ASN A 148 -5.97 -5.11 4.51
N GLN A 149 -5.45 -6.36 4.65
CA GLN A 149 -4.02 -6.62 4.76
C GLN A 149 -3.39 -6.48 3.37
N ASP A 150 -3.02 -5.26 3.06
CA ASP A 150 -2.70 -4.80 1.71
C ASP A 150 -1.36 -5.31 1.17
N GLN A 151 -0.45 -5.78 2.03
CA GLN A 151 0.83 -6.36 1.62
C GLN A 151 0.67 -7.67 0.85
N LEU A 152 -0.31 -8.51 1.23
CA LEU A 152 -0.56 -9.79 0.57
C LEU A 152 -0.94 -9.59 -0.90
N SER A 153 -1.93 -8.72 -1.12
CA SER A 153 -2.42 -8.43 -2.47
C SER A 153 -1.44 -7.65 -3.32
N PHE A 154 -0.72 -6.68 -2.75
CA PHE A 154 0.26 -5.91 -3.49
C PHE A 154 1.40 -6.79 -4.00
N THR A 155 1.95 -7.66 -3.15
CA THR A 155 3.02 -8.58 -3.53
C THR A 155 2.56 -9.58 -4.60
N TYR A 156 1.32 -10.09 -4.48
CA TYR A 156 0.72 -10.91 -5.52
C TYR A 156 0.66 -10.18 -6.87
N LEU A 157 0.26 -8.92 -6.88
CA LEU A 157 0.19 -8.12 -8.09
C LEU A 157 1.57 -7.78 -8.67
N MET A 158 2.58 -7.60 -7.83
CA MET A 158 3.98 -7.49 -8.29
C MET A 158 4.38 -8.74 -9.08
N TRP A 159 4.10 -9.91 -8.56
CA TRP A 159 4.37 -11.18 -9.23
C TRP A 159 3.55 -11.35 -10.51
N LYS A 160 2.23 -11.16 -10.42
CA LYS A 160 1.30 -11.36 -11.53
C LYS A 160 1.60 -10.45 -12.74
N ASN A 161 1.97 -9.21 -12.48
CA ASN A 161 2.25 -8.20 -13.51
C ASN A 161 3.74 -8.12 -13.87
N ASN A 162 4.60 -8.96 -13.30
CA ASN A 162 6.06 -8.84 -13.42
C ASN A 162 6.56 -7.40 -13.12
N PHE A 163 5.97 -6.78 -12.09
CA PHE A 163 6.28 -5.41 -11.69
C PHE A 163 7.31 -5.40 -10.56
N HIS A 164 8.38 -4.63 -10.76
CA HIS A 164 9.51 -4.56 -9.82
C HIS A 164 9.74 -3.10 -9.39
N PRO A 165 9.15 -2.65 -8.27
CA PRO A 165 9.45 -1.33 -7.72
C PRO A 165 10.90 -1.24 -7.25
N SER A 166 11.43 -0.03 -7.14
CA SER A 166 12.64 0.20 -6.35
C SER A 166 12.37 -0.11 -4.90
N VAL A 167 13.37 -0.64 -4.19
CA VAL A 167 13.23 -1.06 -2.79
C VAL A 167 14.30 -0.40 -1.94
N SER A 168 13.89 0.28 -0.86
CA SER A 168 14.80 0.75 0.19
C SER A 168 14.85 -0.24 1.36
N LYS A 169 15.98 -0.22 2.05
CA LYS A 169 16.16 -0.96 3.31
C LYS A 169 15.83 -0.10 4.51
#